data_2f27372fe062116fa555d044c2886b4e
#
_entry.id   2f27372fe062116fa555d044c2886b4e
#
_cell.length_a   1.000
_cell.length_b   1.000
_cell.length_c   1.000
_cell.angle_alpha   90.00
_cell.angle_beta   90.00
_cell.angle_gamma   90.00
#
_symmetry.space_group_name_H-M   'P 1'
#
loop_
_entity.id
_entity.type
_entity.pdbx_description
1 polymer ?
#
loop_
_entity_poly.entity_id
_entity_poly.type
_entity_poly.pdbx_seq_one_letter_code
_entity_poly.pdbx_strand_id
1 'polypeptide(L)'
;DEVRKIAGEYGIDNINLIKPGIGETTRVLLRRVPWKILVNEKYKEDASLEHILRLAEEKEVPVEWYPLEHYKACGLIKKVADA
;
A
#
# COMPACT_ATOMS: atom_id res chain seq x y z
N ASP A 1 3.66 7.96 -14.25
CA ASP A 1 2.99 6.69 -14.06
C ASP A 1 2.31 6.64 -12.70
N GLU A 2 1.66 5.53 -12.41
CA GLU A 2 0.84 5.41 -11.21
C GLU A 2 1.66 5.53 -9.92
N VAL A 3 2.83 4.94 -9.90
CA VAL A 3 3.68 5.00 -8.72
C VAL A 3 4.11 6.42 -8.44
N ARG A 4 4.46 7.17 -9.49
CA ARG A 4 4.86 8.56 -9.31
C ARG A 4 3.70 9.44 -8.85
N LYS A 5 2.52 9.12 -9.33
CA LYS A 5 1.33 9.85 -8.90
C LYS A 5 1.08 9.64 -7.41
N ILE A 6 1.21 8.40 -6.96
CA ILE A 6 1.07 8.08 -5.55
C ILE A 6 2.13 8.82 -4.74
N ALA A 7 3.36 8.81 -5.23
CA ALA A 7 4.45 9.50 -4.55
C ALA A 7 4.12 10.98 -4.37
N GLY A 8 3.59 11.61 -5.41
CA GLY A 8 3.24 13.02 -5.33
C GLY A 8 2.12 13.29 -4.33
N GLU A 9 1.11 12.43 -4.31
CA GLU A 9 -0.02 12.63 -3.42
C GLU A 9 0.31 12.43 -1.95
N TYR A 10 1.22 11.52 -1.65
CA TYR A 10 1.55 11.21 -0.27
C TYR A 10 2.87 11.82 0.20
N GLY A 11 3.47 12.66 -0.63
CA GLY A 11 4.70 13.35 -0.25
C GLY A 11 5.89 12.42 -0.08
N ILE A 12 5.96 11.39 -0.91
CA ILE A 12 7.05 10.42 -0.87
C ILE A 12 8.04 10.76 -1.97
N ASP A 13 9.29 11.09 -1.61
CA ASP A 13 10.26 11.50 -2.62
C ASP A 13 11.11 10.34 -3.15
N ASN A 14 11.03 9.17 -2.55
CA ASN A 14 11.76 8.00 -3.02
C ASN A 14 10.75 6.92 -3.42
N ILE A 15 10.60 6.72 -4.74
CA ILE A 15 9.60 5.77 -5.22
C ILE A 15 9.90 4.33 -4.80
N ASN A 16 11.12 4.04 -4.36
CA ASN A 16 11.43 2.71 -3.86
C ASN A 16 10.73 2.40 -2.53
N LEU A 17 10.16 3.41 -1.90
CA LEU A 17 9.38 3.21 -0.69
C LEU A 17 7.93 2.84 -0.99
N ILE A 18 7.57 2.80 -2.27
CA ILE A 18 6.23 2.42 -2.72
C ILE A 18 6.33 1.02 -3.29
N LYS A 19 5.56 0.09 -2.73
CA LYS A 19 5.60 -1.31 -3.13
C LYS A 19 4.26 -1.71 -3.75
N PRO A 20 4.13 -1.58 -5.08
CA PRO A 20 2.85 -1.85 -5.72
C PRO A 20 2.62 -3.33 -5.95
N GLY A 21 1.37 -3.72 -5.93
CA GLY A 21 0.95 -5.08 -6.22
C GLY A 21 0.69 -5.91 -4.98
N ILE A 22 -0.14 -6.93 -5.14
CA ILE A 22 -0.52 -7.84 -4.05
C ILE A 22 0.70 -8.51 -3.44
N GLY A 23 1.59 -9.04 -4.28
CA GLY A 23 2.76 -9.76 -3.80
C GLY A 23 3.69 -8.89 -2.98
N GLU A 24 3.99 -7.70 -3.50
CA GLU A 24 4.88 -6.78 -2.80
C GLU A 24 4.25 -6.26 -1.51
N THR A 25 2.96 -5.98 -1.55
CA THR A 25 2.26 -5.50 -0.37
C THR A 25 2.25 -6.56 0.73
N THR A 26 1.99 -7.80 0.35
CA THR A 26 2.01 -8.92 1.30
C THR A 26 3.39 -9.08 1.91
N ARG A 27 4.42 -9.03 1.06
CA ARG A 27 5.79 -9.18 1.53
C ARG A 27 6.14 -8.10 2.56
N VAL A 28 5.77 -6.87 2.28
CA VAL A 28 6.05 -5.77 3.20
C VAL A 28 5.36 -5.99 4.54
N LEU A 29 4.10 -6.40 4.49
CA LEU A 29 3.33 -6.65 5.71
C LEU A 29 3.92 -7.80 6.53
N LEU A 30 4.51 -8.79 5.88
CA LEU A 30 5.09 -9.93 6.59
C LEU A 30 6.45 -9.60 7.19
N ARG A 31 7.17 -8.66 6.60
CA ARG A 31 8.55 -8.37 7.00
C ARG A 31 8.73 -7.08 7.77
N ARG A 32 7.82 -6.15 7.62
CA ARG A 32 7.95 -4.81 8.21
C ARG A 32 6.60 -4.33 8.67
N VAL A 33 6.59 -3.13 9.23
CA VAL A 33 5.35 -2.42 9.53
C VAL A 33 5.33 -1.22 8.59
N PRO A 34 4.63 -1.31 7.47
CA PRO A 34 4.56 -0.18 6.54
C PRO A 34 3.79 0.98 7.16
N TRP A 35 3.96 2.16 6.57
CA TRP A 35 3.26 3.34 7.05
C TRP A 35 1.78 3.28 6.72
N LYS A 36 1.44 2.77 5.54
CA LYS A 36 0.06 2.74 5.08
C LYS A 36 -0.07 1.73 3.94
N ILE A 37 -1.25 1.16 3.81
CA ILE A 37 -1.57 0.28 2.68
C ILE A 37 -2.69 0.93 1.87
N LEU A 38 -2.49 1.03 0.56
CA LEU A 38 -3.54 1.49 -0.35
C LEU A 38 -4.19 0.28 -0.97
N VAL A 39 -5.50 0.26 -1.07
CA VAL A 39 -6.24 -0.85 -1.65
C VAL A 39 -7.27 -0.33 -2.64
N ASN A 40 -7.46 -1.07 -3.72
CA ASN A 40 -8.37 -0.69 -4.78
C ASN A 40 -9.78 -1.20 -4.45
N GLU A 41 -10.68 -0.28 -4.25
CA GLU A 41 -12.05 -0.60 -3.86
C GLU A 41 -12.75 -1.53 -4.84
N LYS A 42 -12.38 -1.48 -6.10
CA LYS A 42 -12.95 -2.36 -7.11
C LYS A 42 -12.76 -3.83 -6.74
N TYR A 43 -11.75 -4.15 -5.99
CA TYR A 43 -11.40 -5.53 -5.67
C TYR A 43 -11.66 -5.88 -4.21
N LYS A 44 -12.54 -5.14 -3.55
CA LYS A 44 -12.76 -5.32 -2.11
C LYS A 44 -13.23 -6.72 -1.73
N GLU A 45 -13.77 -7.47 -2.68
CA GLU A 45 -14.20 -8.84 -2.39
C GLU A 45 -13.21 -9.88 -2.87
N ASP A 46 -12.05 -9.45 -3.34
CA ASP A 46 -11.02 -10.36 -3.80
C ASP A 46 -10.35 -11.00 -2.57
N ALA A 47 -10.19 -12.31 -2.60
CA ALA A 47 -9.61 -13.04 -1.46
C ALA A 47 -8.21 -12.57 -1.13
N SER A 48 -7.41 -12.21 -2.14
CA SER A 48 -6.06 -11.71 -1.90
C SER A 48 -6.08 -10.41 -1.11
N LEU A 49 -7.03 -9.54 -1.43
CA LEU A 49 -7.17 -8.28 -0.72
C LEU A 49 -7.64 -8.50 0.70
N GLU A 50 -8.56 -9.43 0.90
CA GLU A 50 -9.04 -9.73 2.23
C GLU A 50 -7.89 -10.17 3.13
N HIS A 51 -6.99 -10.98 2.59
CA HIS A 51 -5.82 -11.43 3.32
C HIS A 51 -4.93 -10.24 3.73
N ILE A 52 -4.73 -9.31 2.81
CA ILE A 52 -3.94 -8.12 3.08
C ILE A 52 -4.58 -7.25 4.15
N LEU A 53 -5.90 -7.09 4.08
CA LEU A 53 -6.62 -6.29 5.07
C LEU A 53 -6.49 -6.91 6.47
N ARG A 54 -6.52 -8.22 6.55
CA ARG A 54 -6.37 -8.91 7.82
C ARG A 54 -4.97 -8.73 8.39
N LEU A 55 -3.94 -8.86 7.54
CA LEU A 55 -2.57 -8.66 7.98
C LEU A 55 -2.36 -7.23 8.46
N ALA A 56 -2.92 -6.27 7.73
CA ALA A 56 -2.77 -4.87 8.11
C ALA A 56 -3.43 -4.61 9.46
N GLU A 57 -4.59 -5.19 9.68
CA GLU A 57 -5.28 -5.04 10.95
C GLU A 57 -4.47 -5.61 12.11
N GLU A 58 -3.89 -6.79 11.92
CA GLU A 58 -3.07 -7.42 12.94
C GLU A 58 -1.88 -6.57 13.31
N LYS A 59 -1.32 -5.85 12.34
CA LYS A 59 -0.15 -5.02 12.57
C LYS A 59 -0.51 -3.57 12.85
N GLU A 60 -1.81 -3.27 12.89
CA GLU A 60 -2.30 -1.91 13.15
C GLU A 60 -1.78 -0.92 12.10
N VAL A 61 -1.72 -1.36 10.86
CA VAL A 61 -1.32 -0.50 9.75
C VAL A 61 -2.56 0.11 9.12
N PRO A 62 -2.60 1.43 8.93
CA PRO A 62 -3.77 2.07 8.33
C PRO A 62 -3.96 1.61 6.89
N VAL A 63 -5.21 1.42 6.50
CA VAL A 63 -5.58 1.04 5.15
C VAL A 63 -6.44 2.15 4.57
N GLU A 64 -6.14 2.52 3.34
CA GLU A 64 -6.90 3.56 2.67
C GLU A 64 -7.37 3.07 1.30
N TRP A 65 -8.64 3.30 0.99
CA TRP A 65 -9.17 2.99 -0.34
C TRP A 65 -8.61 4.02 -1.32
N TYR A 66 -8.07 3.54 -2.43
CA TYR A 66 -7.42 4.42 -3.39
C TYR A 66 -7.69 3.90 -4.79
N PRO A 67 -7.99 4.78 -5.76
CA PRO A 67 -8.31 4.34 -7.13
C PRO A 67 -7.06 3.96 -7.92
N LEU A 68 -6.49 2.80 -7.59
CA LEU A 68 -5.37 2.27 -8.34
C LEU A 68 -5.84 1.81 -9.71
N GLU A 69 -4.99 1.94 -10.72
CA GLU A 69 -5.35 1.53 -12.07
C GLU A 69 -4.82 0.15 -12.41
N HIS A 70 -3.56 -0.10 -12.10
CA HIS A 70 -2.89 -1.32 -12.49
C HIS A 70 -2.68 -2.31 -11.36
N TYR A 71 -2.98 -1.94 -10.15
CA TYR A 71 -2.70 -2.78 -9.00
C TYR A 71 -3.93 -2.89 -8.11
N LYS A 72 -4.03 -4.02 -7.40
CA LYS A 72 -5.10 -4.21 -6.44
C LYS A 72 -4.75 -3.61 -5.09
N ALA A 73 -3.47 -3.53 -4.78
CA ALA A 73 -2.99 -2.96 -3.52
C ALA A 73 -1.62 -2.37 -3.71
N CYS A 74 -1.20 -1.55 -2.76
CA CYS A 74 0.09 -0.92 -2.80
C CYS A 74 0.54 -0.62 -1.37
N GLY A 75 1.75 -1.01 -1.02
CA GLY A 75 2.30 -0.74 0.30
C GLY A 75 3.16 0.50 0.28
N LEU A 76 2.97 1.37 1.27
CA LEU A 76 3.81 2.55 1.45
C LEU A 76 4.66 2.30 2.68
N ILE A 77 5.96 2.08 2.48
CA ILE A 77 6.84 1.70 3.56
C ILE A 77 7.05 2.84 4.54
N LYS A 78 7.22 4.03 4.02
CA LYS A 78 7.53 5.16 4.86
C LYS A 78 7.10 6.45 4.19
N LYS A 79 6.54 7.35 4.95
CA LYS A 79 6.28 8.67 4.45
C LYS A 79 7.58 9.44 4.53
N VAL A 80 7.81 10.35 3.59
CA VAL A 80 8.97 11.22 3.65
C VAL A 80 8.90 11.99 4.92
N ALA A 81 9.96 11.98 5.63
CA ALA A 81 10.02 12.72 6.85
C ALA A 81 9.81 14.18 6.54
N ASP A 82 8.90 14.76 7.22
CA ASP A 82 8.77 16.17 7.12
C ASP A 82 9.85 16.68 7.88
N ALA A 83 10.80 16.65 7.48
CA ALA A 83 11.92 17.17 8.20
C ALA A 83 11.57 17.71 9.50
#